data_798ca7ea841b6b1eb96e8690f11a39e1
#
_entry.id   798ca7ea841b6b1eb96e8690f11a39e1
#
_cell.length_a   1.000
_cell.length_b   1.000
_cell.length_c   1.000
_cell.angle_alpha   90.00
_cell.angle_beta   90.00
_cell.angle_gamma   90.00
#
_symmetry.space_group_name_H-M   'P 1'
#
loop_
_entity.id
_entity.type
_entity.pdbx_description
1 polymer ?
#
loop_
_entity_poly.entity_id
_entity_poly.type
_entity_poly.pdbx_seq_one_letter_code
_entity_poly.pdbx_strand_id
1 'polypeptide(L)'
;TWGQHMSILSLFYRWAMDEGYAAAEPFTYRSARAGIHGTGRDVRVNLAVRRTPRPHVSITYLEPDFTDLFRKGLRGLAPDGTHDSGFTGREMTRNAAIGDLALATGLRLGEFTHLLPWEIPALPPASTVIPIPLAVPAGITKGRKFRTTWISYDALAGLHDYLQLDRAAVTDGSA
;
A
#
# COMPACT_ATOMS: atom_id res chain seq x y z
N THR A 1 6.51 -7.35 17.63
CA THR A 1 7.92 -6.99 17.89
C THR A 1 8.11 -6.57 19.34
N TRP A 2 9.37 -6.63 19.86
CA TRP A 2 9.69 -6.21 21.25
C TRP A 2 9.16 -4.79 21.57
N GLY A 3 9.36 -3.84 20.66
CA GLY A 3 8.90 -2.46 20.86
C GLY A 3 7.38 -2.34 21.01
N GLN A 4 6.61 -3.14 20.27
CA GLN A 4 5.14 -3.18 20.42
C GLN A 4 4.73 -3.74 21.78
N HIS A 5 5.36 -4.84 22.23
CA HIS A 5 5.06 -5.42 23.53
C HIS A 5 5.36 -4.42 24.67
N MET A 6 6.50 -3.73 24.62
CA MET A 6 6.84 -2.72 25.63
C MET A 6 5.90 -1.51 25.59
N SER A 7 5.39 -1.13 24.44
CA SER A 7 4.38 -0.06 24.34
C SER A 7 3.04 -0.48 24.95
N ILE A 8 2.60 -1.71 24.69
CA ILE A 8 1.36 -2.26 25.25
C ILE A 8 1.49 -2.38 26.77
N LEU A 9 2.59 -2.93 27.27
CA LEU A 9 2.85 -3.03 28.71
C LEU A 9 2.91 -1.66 29.39
N SER A 10 3.50 -0.64 28.76
CA SER A 10 3.50 0.73 29.28
C SER A 10 2.09 1.29 29.42
N LEU A 11 1.21 1.02 28.45
CA LEU A 11 -0.20 1.45 28.51
C LEU A 11 -0.95 0.71 29.61
N PHE A 12 -0.74 -0.60 29.73
CA PHE A 12 -1.36 -1.42 30.78
C PHE A 12 -0.97 -0.94 32.18
N TYR A 13 0.32 -0.75 32.47
CA TYR A 13 0.76 -0.29 33.78
C TYR A 13 0.27 1.12 34.09
N ARG A 14 0.17 1.99 33.12
CA ARG A 14 -0.39 3.33 33.33
C ARG A 14 -1.85 3.27 33.73
N TRP A 15 -2.65 2.47 33.03
CA TRP A 15 -4.02 2.20 33.40
C TRP A 15 -4.12 1.54 34.77
N ALA A 16 -3.30 0.54 35.08
CA ALA A 16 -3.30 -0.14 36.37
C ALA A 16 -2.93 0.81 37.55
N MET A 17 -2.08 1.79 37.31
CA MET A 17 -1.78 2.86 38.31
C MET A 17 -2.95 3.83 38.47
N ASP A 18 -3.60 4.22 37.37
CA ASP A 18 -4.75 5.12 37.42
C ASP A 18 -5.93 4.48 38.17
N GLU A 19 -6.11 3.15 38.04
CA GLU A 19 -7.13 2.35 38.75
C GLU A 19 -6.69 1.87 40.15
N GLY A 20 -5.46 2.18 40.59
CA GLY A 20 -4.94 1.79 41.89
C GLY A 20 -4.50 0.32 42.01
N TYR A 21 -4.42 -0.44 40.91
CA TYR A 21 -3.96 -1.84 40.92
C TYR A 21 -2.43 -1.97 40.96
N ALA A 22 -1.69 -0.93 40.66
CA ALA A 22 -0.25 -0.92 40.71
C ALA A 22 0.25 0.38 41.35
N ALA A 23 1.25 0.28 42.25
CA ALA A 23 1.85 1.43 42.90
C ALA A 23 2.89 2.16 42.02
N ALA A 24 3.49 1.44 41.07
CA ALA A 24 4.52 1.99 40.20
C ALA A 24 4.59 1.19 38.90
N GLU A 25 5.06 1.84 37.84
CA GLU A 25 5.37 1.15 36.57
C GLU A 25 6.84 0.65 36.56
N PRO A 26 7.11 -0.56 36.01
CA PRO A 26 8.45 -1.15 36.05
C PRO A 26 9.37 -0.60 34.95
N PHE A 27 9.09 0.60 34.45
CA PHE A 27 9.80 1.20 33.35
C PHE A 27 10.46 2.52 33.70
N THR A 28 11.63 2.76 33.13
CA THR A 28 12.31 4.05 33.20
C THR A 28 11.94 4.89 31.97
N TYR A 29 11.60 6.14 32.20
CA TYR A 29 11.23 7.09 31.16
C TYR A 29 12.24 8.22 31.02
N ARG A 30 12.36 8.72 29.81
CA ARG A 30 13.08 9.94 29.50
C ARG A 30 12.11 10.97 28.92
N SER A 31 12.22 12.22 29.36
CA SER A 31 11.54 13.32 28.66
C SER A 31 12.16 13.54 27.29
N ALA A 32 11.34 13.62 26.25
CA ALA A 32 11.77 13.95 24.91
C ALA A 32 10.77 14.95 24.30
N ARG A 33 11.28 15.96 23.60
CA ARG A 33 10.41 16.85 22.83
C ARG A 33 9.96 16.14 21.55
N ALA A 34 8.65 16.00 21.38
CA ALA A 34 8.04 15.50 20.16
C ALA A 34 7.53 16.68 19.35
N GLY A 35 8.08 16.88 18.16
CA GLY A 35 7.66 17.92 17.22
C GLY A 35 8.76 18.29 16.22
N ILE A 36 8.33 18.78 15.07
CA ILE A 36 9.23 19.38 14.06
C ILE A 36 9.47 20.83 14.50
N HIS A 37 10.73 21.26 14.54
CA HIS A 37 11.15 22.63 14.90
C HIS A 37 10.95 23.06 16.38
N GLY A 38 11.00 22.13 17.34
CA GLY A 38 11.15 22.52 18.75
C GLY A 38 9.88 23.05 19.45
N THR A 39 8.74 23.09 18.77
CA THR A 39 7.43 23.51 19.32
C THR A 39 6.60 22.37 19.89
N GLY A 40 7.20 21.18 20.05
CA GLY A 40 6.49 19.99 20.47
C GLY A 40 6.28 19.87 21.96
N ARG A 41 5.22 19.16 22.33
CA ARG A 41 4.93 18.73 23.71
C ARG A 41 6.04 17.83 24.24
N ASP A 42 6.40 17.99 25.50
CA ASP A 42 7.25 17.03 26.20
C ASP A 42 6.52 15.68 26.28
N VAL A 43 7.13 14.65 25.73
CA VAL A 43 6.60 13.29 25.71
C VAL A 43 7.53 12.39 26.53
N ARG A 44 6.93 11.61 27.45
CA ARG A 44 7.66 10.59 28.20
C ARG A 44 7.90 9.39 27.25
N VAL A 45 9.16 9.06 27.00
CA VAL A 45 9.58 7.93 26.18
C VAL A 45 10.09 6.82 27.07
N ASN A 46 9.47 5.64 26.99
CA ASN A 46 9.90 4.46 27.71
C ASN A 46 11.26 3.98 27.15
N LEU A 47 12.28 3.88 28.02
CA LEU A 47 13.63 3.46 27.64
C LEU A 47 13.74 1.97 27.30
N ALA A 48 12.80 1.13 27.74
CA ALA A 48 12.74 -0.28 27.37
C ALA A 48 12.30 -0.49 25.90
N VAL A 49 11.68 0.52 25.28
CA VAL A 49 11.36 0.51 23.84
C VAL A 49 12.65 0.77 23.08
N ARG A 50 13.28 -0.30 22.61
CA ARG A 50 14.47 -0.19 21.74
C ARG A 50 14.05 0.54 20.46
N ARG A 51 14.69 1.68 20.18
CA ARG A 51 14.62 2.28 18.86
C ARG A 51 15.27 1.30 17.89
N THR A 52 14.48 0.70 17.03
CA THR A 52 15.01 0.00 15.88
C THR A 52 15.78 1.03 15.06
N PRO A 53 17.07 0.83 14.76
CA PRO A 53 17.76 1.68 13.80
C PRO A 53 16.87 1.77 12.56
N ARG A 54 16.72 2.96 11.98
CA ARG A 54 16.03 3.07 10.69
C ARG A 54 16.72 2.10 9.77
N PRO A 55 16.00 1.13 9.18
CA PRO A 55 16.65 0.23 8.23
C PRO A 55 17.32 1.12 7.19
N HIS A 56 18.56 0.82 6.89
CA HIS A 56 19.24 1.45 5.77
C HIS A 56 18.37 1.16 4.55
N VAL A 57 17.70 2.18 4.02
CA VAL A 57 16.83 2.01 2.87
C VAL A 57 17.73 1.83 1.67
N SER A 58 18.12 0.60 1.43
CA SER A 58 18.64 0.19 0.14
C SER A 58 17.46 0.20 -0.82
N ILE A 59 17.45 1.13 -1.75
CA ILE A 59 16.47 1.15 -2.82
C ILE A 59 16.83 -0.01 -3.75
N THR A 60 16.00 -1.04 -3.76
CA THR A 60 16.12 -2.14 -4.70
C THR A 60 15.20 -1.83 -5.88
N TYR A 61 15.79 -1.67 -7.06
CA TYR A 61 15.05 -1.53 -8.29
C TYR A 61 14.67 -2.90 -8.83
N LEU A 62 13.45 -3.03 -9.32
CA LEU A 62 13.06 -4.17 -10.14
C LEU A 62 13.64 -3.94 -11.54
N GLU A 63 14.45 -4.88 -11.98
CA GLU A 63 14.95 -4.86 -13.36
C GLU A 63 13.80 -5.10 -14.36
N PRO A 64 13.90 -4.54 -15.57
CA PRO A 64 12.85 -4.68 -16.58
C PRO A 64 12.46 -6.12 -16.86
N ASP A 65 13.44 -7.03 -16.91
CA ASP A 65 13.23 -8.46 -17.19
C ASP A 65 12.38 -9.14 -16.11
N PHE A 66 12.61 -8.81 -14.84
CA PHE A 66 11.77 -9.31 -13.75
C PHE A 66 10.38 -8.72 -13.78
N THR A 67 10.24 -7.46 -14.19
CA THR A 67 8.93 -6.82 -14.34
C THR A 67 8.13 -7.48 -15.46
N ASP A 68 8.78 -7.79 -16.58
CA ASP A 68 8.15 -8.51 -17.69
C ASP A 68 7.76 -9.94 -17.30
N LEU A 69 8.65 -10.66 -16.63
CA LEU A 69 8.37 -12.00 -16.13
C LEU A 69 7.19 -11.99 -15.14
N PHE A 70 7.13 -11.02 -14.24
CA PHE A 70 6.03 -10.85 -13.31
C PHE A 70 4.69 -10.62 -14.04
N ARG A 71 4.69 -9.73 -15.04
CA ARG A 71 3.50 -9.47 -15.87
C ARG A 71 3.02 -10.70 -16.64
N LYS A 72 3.95 -11.47 -17.19
CA LYS A 72 3.63 -12.75 -17.86
C LYS A 72 3.03 -13.74 -16.86
N GLY A 73 3.64 -13.91 -15.70
CA GLY A 73 3.16 -14.81 -14.65
C GLY A 73 1.74 -14.47 -14.18
N LEU A 74 1.39 -13.18 -14.04
CA LEU A 74 0.03 -12.75 -13.68
C LEU A 74 -1.01 -13.14 -14.77
N ARG A 75 -0.58 -13.29 -16.02
CA ARG A 75 -1.41 -13.69 -17.15
C ARG A 75 -1.40 -15.19 -17.42
N GLY A 76 -0.73 -15.98 -16.58
CA GLY A 76 -0.58 -17.42 -16.78
C GLY A 76 0.31 -17.78 -17.97
N LEU A 77 1.29 -16.92 -18.26
CA LEU A 77 2.24 -17.14 -19.34
C LEU A 77 3.60 -17.60 -18.79
N ALA A 78 4.24 -18.50 -19.48
CA ALA A 78 5.63 -18.89 -19.27
C ALA A 78 6.59 -17.76 -19.68
N PRO A 79 7.88 -17.81 -19.31
CA PRO A 79 8.86 -16.78 -19.66
C PRO A 79 8.97 -16.48 -21.16
N ASP A 80 8.76 -17.49 -22.01
CA ASP A 80 8.78 -17.38 -23.46
C ASP A 80 7.49 -16.74 -24.05
N GLY A 81 6.47 -16.50 -23.21
CA GLY A 81 5.19 -15.93 -23.61
C GLY A 81 4.14 -16.95 -24.03
N THR A 82 4.45 -18.25 -24.00
CA THR A 82 3.47 -19.32 -24.24
C THR A 82 2.59 -19.54 -23.01
N HIS A 83 1.44 -20.20 -23.19
CA HIS A 83 0.58 -20.55 -22.05
C HIS A 83 1.30 -21.53 -21.12
N ASP A 84 1.33 -21.19 -19.82
CA ASP A 84 1.87 -22.09 -18.78
C ASP A 84 0.82 -23.12 -18.40
N SER A 85 1.02 -24.37 -18.84
CA SER A 85 0.11 -25.50 -18.51
C SER A 85 0.07 -25.87 -17.02
N GLY A 86 1.06 -25.44 -16.23
CA GLY A 86 1.10 -25.62 -14.79
C GLY A 86 0.42 -24.51 -14.00
N PHE A 87 -0.06 -23.47 -14.67
CA PHE A 87 -0.67 -22.33 -14.02
C PHE A 87 -2.06 -22.68 -13.47
N THR A 88 -2.23 -22.54 -12.17
CA THR A 88 -3.48 -22.83 -11.44
C THR A 88 -4.21 -21.57 -10.94
N GLY A 89 -3.72 -20.41 -11.32
CA GLY A 89 -4.29 -19.11 -10.91
C GLY A 89 -5.68 -18.87 -11.50
N ARG A 90 -6.44 -18.03 -10.82
CA ARG A 90 -7.78 -17.58 -11.25
C ARG A 90 -7.77 -16.08 -11.51
N GLU A 91 -8.76 -15.60 -12.27
CA GLU A 91 -8.98 -14.17 -12.49
C GLU A 91 -7.72 -13.46 -13.07
N MET A 92 -7.12 -14.04 -14.10
CA MET A 92 -5.87 -13.57 -14.69
C MET A 92 -5.96 -12.12 -15.17
N THR A 93 -7.06 -11.73 -15.79
CA THR A 93 -7.28 -10.36 -16.29
C THR A 93 -7.31 -9.35 -15.16
N ARG A 94 -8.04 -9.66 -14.10
CA ARG A 94 -8.06 -8.85 -12.88
C ARG A 94 -6.68 -8.70 -12.27
N ASN A 95 -5.98 -9.82 -12.10
CA ASN A 95 -4.67 -9.84 -11.47
C ASN A 95 -3.64 -9.06 -12.31
N ALA A 96 -3.72 -9.18 -13.63
CA ALA A 96 -2.89 -8.41 -14.56
C ALA A 96 -3.17 -6.90 -14.46
N ALA A 97 -4.43 -6.50 -14.52
CA ALA A 97 -4.83 -5.09 -14.39
C ALA A 97 -4.37 -4.47 -13.06
N ILE A 98 -4.54 -5.19 -11.94
CA ILE A 98 -4.08 -4.76 -10.62
C ILE A 98 -2.54 -4.69 -10.56
N GLY A 99 -1.84 -5.67 -11.11
CA GLY A 99 -0.38 -5.70 -11.15
C GLY A 99 0.20 -4.55 -11.96
N ASP A 100 -0.36 -4.29 -13.13
CA ASP A 100 0.05 -3.16 -13.99
C ASP A 100 -0.25 -1.81 -13.33
N LEU A 101 -1.42 -1.66 -12.69
CA LEU A 101 -1.75 -0.47 -11.90
C LEU A 101 -0.74 -0.25 -10.77
N ALA A 102 -0.42 -1.28 -10.00
CA ALA A 102 0.53 -1.19 -8.89
C ALA A 102 1.95 -0.81 -9.38
N LEU A 103 2.43 -1.44 -10.44
CA LEU A 103 3.74 -1.15 -11.05
C LEU A 103 3.82 0.25 -11.64
N ALA A 104 2.76 0.71 -12.32
CA ALA A 104 2.74 2.02 -12.96
C ALA A 104 2.63 3.17 -11.97
N THR A 105 1.93 2.98 -10.84
CA THR A 105 1.55 4.08 -9.93
C THR A 105 2.29 4.09 -8.62
N GLY A 106 2.86 2.96 -8.19
CA GLY A 106 3.44 2.80 -6.87
C GLY A 106 2.42 2.94 -5.72
N LEU A 107 1.14 2.73 -5.99
CA LEU A 107 0.09 2.72 -4.97
C LEU A 107 0.33 1.61 -3.94
N ARG A 108 -0.02 1.89 -2.68
CA ARG A 108 -0.01 0.85 -1.65
C ARG A 108 -1.18 -0.11 -1.85
N LEU A 109 -1.02 -1.35 -1.35
CA LEU A 109 -2.07 -2.38 -1.43
C LEU A 109 -3.44 -1.83 -0.97
N GLY A 110 -3.51 -1.20 0.19
CA GLY A 110 -4.74 -0.61 0.70
C GLY A 110 -5.29 0.55 -0.14
N GLU A 111 -4.46 1.24 -0.91
CA GLU A 111 -4.91 2.33 -1.77
C GLU A 111 -5.55 1.79 -3.05
N PHE A 112 -4.89 0.91 -3.79
CA PHE A 112 -5.47 0.41 -5.04
C PHE A 112 -6.65 -0.56 -4.83
N THR A 113 -6.73 -1.27 -3.71
CA THR A 113 -7.86 -2.16 -3.40
C THR A 113 -9.13 -1.41 -2.98
N HIS A 114 -9.01 -0.16 -2.54
CA HIS A 114 -10.13 0.69 -2.16
C HIS A 114 -10.44 1.82 -3.17
N LEU A 115 -9.69 1.85 -4.28
CA LEU A 115 -9.97 2.79 -5.36
C LEU A 115 -11.28 2.40 -6.05
N LEU A 116 -12.17 3.36 -6.21
CA LEU A 116 -13.49 3.12 -6.78
C LEU A 116 -13.49 3.35 -8.30
N PRO A 117 -14.33 2.65 -9.07
CA PRO A 117 -14.34 2.76 -10.55
C PRO A 117 -14.50 4.19 -11.06
N TRP A 118 -15.29 5.01 -10.39
CA TRP A 118 -15.50 6.41 -10.78
C TRP A 118 -14.37 7.36 -10.38
N GLU A 119 -13.40 6.89 -9.58
CA GLU A 119 -12.16 7.62 -9.26
C GLU A 119 -11.07 7.38 -10.29
N ILE A 120 -11.27 6.39 -11.19
CA ILE A 120 -10.37 6.12 -12.30
C ILE A 120 -10.57 7.19 -13.37
N PRO A 121 -9.52 7.89 -13.81
CA PRO A 121 -9.66 8.91 -14.85
C PRO A 121 -10.14 8.30 -16.17
N ALA A 122 -10.86 9.08 -16.95
CA ALA A 122 -11.25 8.67 -18.30
C ALA A 122 -10.02 8.38 -19.16
N LEU A 123 -10.14 7.42 -20.06
CA LEU A 123 -9.07 7.07 -20.99
C LEU A 123 -8.90 8.20 -22.02
N PRO A 124 -7.73 8.85 -22.07
CA PRO A 124 -7.47 9.88 -23.08
C PRO A 124 -7.24 9.25 -24.46
N PRO A 125 -7.09 10.06 -25.53
CA PRO A 125 -6.74 9.53 -26.84
C PRO A 125 -5.47 8.66 -26.83
N ALA A 126 -5.43 7.63 -27.65
CA ALA A 126 -4.32 6.66 -27.70
C ALA A 126 -2.95 7.27 -28.07
N SER A 127 -2.93 8.48 -28.61
CA SER A 127 -1.71 9.25 -28.91
C SER A 127 -1.08 9.90 -27.66
N THR A 128 -1.70 9.76 -26.48
CA THR A 128 -1.21 10.37 -25.24
C THR A 128 0.04 9.66 -24.74
N VAL A 129 1.18 10.34 -24.81
CA VAL A 129 2.49 9.83 -24.35
C VAL A 129 2.88 10.35 -22.96
N ILE A 130 2.16 11.34 -22.43
CA ILE A 130 2.42 11.91 -21.10
C ILE A 130 1.71 11.09 -20.01
N PRO A 131 2.30 10.97 -18.80
CA PRO A 131 1.64 10.33 -17.69
C PRO A 131 0.31 11.03 -17.33
N ILE A 132 -0.70 10.22 -17.02
CA ILE A 132 -2.05 10.68 -16.72
C ILE A 132 -2.18 10.84 -15.20
N PRO A 133 -2.72 11.96 -14.68
CA PRO A 133 -2.88 12.14 -13.25
C PRO A 133 -4.00 11.23 -12.70
N LEU A 134 -3.68 10.51 -11.64
CA LEU A 134 -4.63 9.69 -10.89
C LEU A 134 -4.76 10.26 -9.47
N ALA A 135 -5.96 10.69 -9.13
CA ALA A 135 -6.28 11.20 -7.80
C ALA A 135 -6.37 10.04 -6.79
N VAL A 136 -5.71 10.19 -5.65
CA VAL A 136 -5.79 9.23 -4.55
C VAL A 136 -6.50 9.90 -3.38
N PRO A 137 -7.77 9.55 -3.12
CA PRO A 137 -8.58 10.18 -2.09
C PRO A 137 -7.99 10.05 -0.69
N ALA A 138 -8.18 11.07 0.13
CA ALA A 138 -7.69 11.10 1.50
C ALA A 138 -8.21 9.92 2.35
N GLY A 139 -9.43 9.44 2.06
CA GLY A 139 -10.06 8.34 2.79
C GLY A 139 -9.30 7.02 2.72
N ILE A 140 -8.62 6.75 1.60
CA ILE A 140 -7.89 5.49 1.36
C ILE A 140 -6.38 5.62 1.63
N THR A 141 -5.85 6.83 1.85
CA THR A 141 -4.43 7.05 2.07
C THR A 141 -4.02 6.88 3.53
N LYS A 142 -2.82 6.34 3.76
CA LYS A 142 -2.22 6.33 5.10
C LYS A 142 -1.93 7.76 5.56
N GLY A 143 -2.61 8.19 6.62
CA GLY A 143 -2.50 9.56 7.16
C GLY A 143 -3.54 10.53 6.61
N ARG A 144 -4.55 10.04 5.90
CA ARG A 144 -5.72 10.80 5.41
C ARG A 144 -5.34 12.08 4.65
N LYS A 145 -4.34 11.99 3.78
CA LYS A 145 -3.90 13.09 2.95
C LYS A 145 -4.20 12.79 1.49
N PHE A 146 -4.95 13.65 0.84
CA PHE A 146 -5.12 13.61 -0.61
C PHE A 146 -3.76 13.72 -1.30
N ARG A 147 -3.57 12.95 -2.36
CA ARG A 147 -2.41 13.07 -3.23
C ARG A 147 -2.74 12.67 -4.66
N THR A 148 -1.95 13.13 -5.59
CA THR A 148 -2.00 12.69 -6.98
C THR A 148 -0.81 11.77 -7.24
N THR A 149 -1.05 10.68 -7.95
CA THR A 149 -0.02 9.85 -8.57
C THR A 149 -0.21 9.88 -10.09
N TRP A 150 0.64 9.18 -10.81
CA TRP A 150 0.64 9.18 -12.25
C TRP A 150 0.53 7.75 -12.79
N ILE A 151 -0.22 7.57 -13.87
CA ILE A 151 -0.40 6.28 -14.52
C ILE A 151 -0.05 6.41 -16.00
N SER A 152 0.56 5.37 -16.58
CA SER A 152 0.80 5.31 -18.02
C SER A 152 -0.49 5.02 -18.77
N TYR A 153 -0.55 5.41 -20.05
CA TYR A 153 -1.69 5.11 -20.89
C TYR A 153 -2.00 3.61 -20.96
N ASP A 154 -0.99 2.77 -21.17
CA ASP A 154 -1.18 1.32 -21.30
C ASP A 154 -1.76 0.67 -20.03
N ALA A 155 -1.27 1.08 -18.86
CA ALA A 155 -1.79 0.58 -17.59
C ALA A 155 -3.23 1.05 -17.34
N LEU A 156 -3.57 2.29 -17.73
CA LEU A 156 -4.92 2.81 -17.63
C LEU A 156 -5.86 2.11 -18.63
N ALA A 157 -5.42 1.88 -19.86
CA ALA A 157 -6.20 1.16 -20.87
C ALA A 157 -6.52 -0.26 -20.40
N GLY A 158 -5.51 -1.01 -19.93
CA GLY A 158 -5.74 -2.36 -19.38
C GLY A 158 -6.67 -2.38 -18.18
N LEU A 159 -6.67 -1.34 -17.36
CA LEU A 159 -7.60 -1.21 -16.25
C LEU A 159 -9.04 -0.94 -16.74
N HIS A 160 -9.22 -0.08 -17.76
CA HIS A 160 -10.52 0.16 -18.39
C HIS A 160 -11.07 -1.10 -19.06
N ASP A 161 -10.24 -1.83 -19.79
CA ASP A 161 -10.64 -3.10 -20.42
C ASP A 161 -11.16 -4.09 -19.37
N TYR A 162 -10.44 -4.26 -18.26
CA TYR A 162 -10.89 -5.09 -17.15
C TYR A 162 -12.23 -4.62 -16.58
N LEU A 163 -12.40 -3.32 -16.34
CA LEU A 163 -13.62 -2.77 -15.73
C LEU A 163 -14.84 -2.92 -16.65
N GLN A 164 -14.66 -2.74 -17.96
CA GLN A 164 -15.75 -2.74 -18.94
C GLN A 164 -16.11 -4.13 -19.44
N LEU A 165 -15.15 -5.04 -19.51
CA LEU A 165 -15.36 -6.37 -20.06
C LEU A 165 -15.53 -7.43 -18.95
N ASP A 166 -14.42 -7.78 -18.29
CA ASP A 166 -14.43 -8.93 -17.37
C ASP A 166 -15.24 -8.67 -16.11
N ARG A 167 -15.06 -7.50 -15.51
CA ARG A 167 -15.81 -7.15 -14.29
C ARG A 167 -17.29 -6.98 -14.57
N ALA A 168 -17.65 -6.33 -15.66
CA ALA A 168 -19.05 -6.15 -16.05
C ALA A 168 -19.74 -7.50 -16.26
N ALA A 169 -19.10 -8.44 -16.96
CA ALA A 169 -19.64 -9.78 -17.18
C ALA A 169 -19.94 -10.54 -15.88
N VAL A 170 -19.11 -10.36 -14.83
CA VAL A 170 -19.31 -11.00 -13.53
C VAL A 170 -20.44 -10.31 -12.74
N THR A 171 -20.52 -8.97 -12.78
CA THR A 171 -21.55 -8.21 -12.05
C THR A 171 -22.94 -8.34 -12.66
N ASP A 172 -23.04 -8.35 -13.99
CA ASP A 172 -24.31 -8.50 -14.72
C ASP A 172 -24.88 -9.92 -14.65
N GLY A 173 -24.01 -10.94 -14.50
CA GLY A 173 -24.43 -12.34 -14.32
C GLY A 173 -24.85 -12.72 -12.91
N SER A 174 -24.76 -11.79 -11.93
CA SER A 174 -25.11 -12.01 -10.51
C SER A 174 -26.40 -11.30 -10.08
N ALA A 175 -27.19 -10.76 -11.00
CA ALA A 175 -28.46 -10.07 -10.76
C ALA A 175 -29.67 -11.01 -10.86
#